data_38360df1fe385639e331655886c3d008
#
_entry.id   38360df1fe385639e331655886c3d008
#
_cell.length_a   1.000
_cell.length_b   1.000
_cell.length_c   1.000
_cell.angle_alpha   90.00
_cell.angle_beta   90.00
_cell.angle_gamma   90.00
#
_symmetry.space_group_name_H-M   'P 1'
#
loop_
_entity.id
_entity.type
_entity.pdbx_description
1 polymer ?
#
loop_
_entity_poly.entity_id
_entity_poly.type
_entity_poly.pdbx_seq_one_letter_code
_entity_poly.pdbx_strand_id
1 'polypeptide(L)'
;MNEVYRYNRDGARRNPGTTTVKDAISQLLKHYQLQSRFNETYLEAFWAKMMGHTIASRTRRLYVKERILYIEIESAPLRSELVNAKSKMITRINEDMGTSVIDDVVFV
;
A
#
# COMPACT_ATOMS: atom_id res chain seq x y z
N MET A 1 -27.17 -20.36 -13.17
CA MET A 1 -26.79 -19.75 -13.59
C MET A 1 -26.13 -19.33 -13.40
N ASN A 2 -26.16 -19.52 -13.41
CA ASN A 2 -25.51 -18.76 -13.67
C ASN A 2 -24.88 -18.18 -13.24
N GLU A 3 -24.89 -18.05 -13.16
CA GLU A 3 -24.37 -17.14 -13.33
C GLU A 3 -23.49 -16.52 -12.93
N VAL A 4 -23.97 -17.10 -12.98
CA VAL A 4 -23.16 -16.22 -13.09
C VAL A 4 -22.60 -15.87 -13.28
N TYR A 5 -23.14 -16.29 -13.62
CA TYR A 5 -22.76 -15.64 -14.32
C TYR A 5 -23.18 -15.52 -14.69
N ARG A 6 -24.03 -15.87 -14.70
CA ARG A 6 -24.51 -15.30 -15.36
C ARG A 6 -24.83 -14.66 -15.29
N TYR A 7 -25.59 -14.95 -15.41
CA TYR A 7 -25.91 -14.02 -15.85
C TYR A 7 -26.52 -13.66 -15.53
N ASN A 8 -27.22 -13.73 -15.42
CA ASN A 8 -27.83 -12.91 -15.52
C ASN A 8 -28.42 -12.79 -15.64
N ARG A 9 -29.33 -12.89 -15.69
CA ARG A 9 -29.95 -12.34 -16.19
C ARG A 9 -30.68 -11.70 -15.73
N ASP A 10 -31.26 -11.73 -15.55
CA ASP A 10 -31.71 -10.82 -15.33
C ASP A 10 -31.60 -10.23 -14.55
N GLY A 11 -31.79 -10.28 -14.28
CA GLY A 11 -31.35 -9.36 -13.95
C GLY A 11 -30.89 -9.14 -13.65
N ALA A 12 -31.12 -9.49 -13.76
CA ALA A 12 -30.43 -9.06 -13.99
C ALA A 12 -30.13 -8.95 -14.15
N ARG A 13 -30.71 -8.95 -14.38
CA ARG A 13 -30.34 -8.57 -15.06
C ARG A 13 -30.15 -7.68 -15.00
N ARG A 14 -30.16 -7.34 -14.84
CA ARG A 14 -29.60 -6.38 -14.86
C ARG A 14 -29.05 -5.72 -15.56
N ASN A 15 -29.22 -4.92 -16.04
CA ASN A 15 -28.44 -4.47 -16.90
C ASN A 15 -27.17 -4.41 -16.70
N PRO A 16 -26.82 -4.92 -16.96
CA PRO A 16 -25.68 -5.09 -16.38
C PRO A 16 -24.60 -4.51 -17.00
N GLY A 17 -24.35 -4.62 -17.98
CA GLY A 17 -23.35 -4.16 -18.74
C GLY A 17 -22.42 -3.13 -18.17
N THR A 18 -22.61 -1.89 -18.55
CA THR A 18 -21.77 -0.77 -18.15
C THR A 18 -21.71 -0.57 -16.64
N THR A 19 -22.84 -0.73 -15.99
CA THR A 19 -22.92 -0.60 -14.54
C THR A 19 -22.03 -1.63 -13.86
N THR A 20 -22.02 -2.85 -14.37
CA THR A 20 -21.22 -3.93 -13.81
C THR A 20 -19.71 -3.62 -13.89
N VAL A 21 -19.26 -3.12 -15.02
CA VAL A 21 -17.86 -2.75 -15.21
C VAL A 21 -17.47 -1.63 -14.25
N LYS A 22 -18.33 -0.64 -14.15
CA LYS A 22 -18.10 0.50 -13.26
C LYS A 22 -18.01 0.05 -11.81
N ASP A 23 -18.92 -0.84 -11.40
CA ASP A 23 -18.94 -1.36 -10.05
C ASP A 23 -17.67 -2.16 -9.75
N ALA A 24 -17.23 -2.97 -10.71
CA ALA A 24 -16.02 -3.76 -10.55
C ALA A 24 -14.80 -2.86 -10.36
N ILE A 25 -14.70 -1.79 -11.14
CA ILE A 25 -13.60 -0.84 -11.01
C ILE A 25 -13.65 -0.13 -9.66
N SER A 26 -14.84 0.30 -9.24
CA SER A 26 -15.00 0.95 -7.94
C SER A 26 -14.58 0.04 -6.79
N GLN A 27 -14.97 -1.22 -6.85
CA GLN A 27 -14.60 -2.20 -5.83
C GLN A 27 -13.11 -2.45 -5.82
N LEU A 28 -12.50 -2.51 -6.99
CA LEU A 28 -11.06 -2.70 -7.10
C LEU A 28 -10.30 -1.54 -6.48
N LEU A 29 -10.73 -0.31 -6.76
CA LEU A 29 -10.12 0.88 -6.18
C LEU A 29 -10.25 0.90 -4.67
N LYS A 30 -11.41 0.53 -4.15
CA LYS A 30 -11.63 0.43 -2.71
C LYS A 30 -10.72 -0.60 -2.09
N HIS A 31 -10.55 -1.74 -2.75
CA HIS A 31 -9.68 -2.80 -2.27
C HIS A 31 -8.24 -2.29 -2.14
N TYR A 32 -7.74 -1.61 -3.15
CA TYR A 32 -6.38 -1.07 -3.12
C TYR A 32 -6.22 -0.01 -2.03
N GLN A 33 -7.22 0.84 -1.84
CA GLN A 33 -7.18 1.86 -0.80
C GLN A 33 -7.14 1.25 0.60
N LEU A 34 -7.96 0.23 0.82
CA LEU A 34 -7.97 -0.48 2.11
C LEU A 34 -6.66 -1.21 2.35
N GLN A 35 -6.09 -1.80 1.30
CA GLN A 35 -4.83 -2.49 1.41
C GLN A 35 -3.70 -1.52 1.78
N SER A 36 -3.66 -0.36 1.15
CA SER A 36 -2.67 0.67 1.45
C SER A 36 -2.79 1.15 2.89
N ARG A 37 -4.02 1.34 3.37
CA ARG A 37 -4.26 1.75 4.75
C ARG A 37 -3.80 0.70 5.74
N PHE A 38 -4.11 -0.55 5.46
CA PHE A 38 -3.67 -1.64 6.30
C PHE A 38 -2.15 -1.68 6.38
N ASN A 39 -1.49 -1.56 5.24
CA ASN A 39 -0.03 -1.57 5.18
C ASN A 39 0.56 -0.40 5.94
N GLU A 40 -0.01 0.79 5.83
CA GLU A 40 0.43 1.95 6.59
C GLU A 40 0.33 1.70 8.08
N THR A 41 -0.80 1.20 8.53
CA THR A 41 -1.03 0.94 9.95
C THR A 41 -0.04 -0.07 10.48
N TYR A 42 0.20 -1.13 9.72
CA TYR A 42 1.17 -2.15 10.11
C TYR A 42 2.57 -1.54 10.20
N LEU A 43 2.96 -0.78 9.20
CA LEU A 43 4.29 -0.16 9.17
C LEU A 43 4.48 0.81 10.33
N GLU A 44 3.47 1.61 10.64
CA GLU A 44 3.55 2.53 11.78
C GLU A 44 3.73 1.77 13.08
N ALA A 45 2.98 0.69 13.25
CA ALA A 45 3.03 -0.09 14.48
C ALA A 45 4.37 -0.77 14.70
N PHE A 46 5.02 -1.22 13.61
CA PHE A 46 6.24 -2.01 13.71
C PHE A 46 7.48 -1.29 13.18
N TRP A 47 7.39 0.00 12.91
CA TRP A 47 8.47 0.76 12.28
C TRP A 47 9.75 0.72 13.09
N ALA A 48 9.66 0.97 14.40
CA ALA A 48 10.83 0.96 15.26
C ALA A 48 11.50 -0.41 15.30
N LYS A 49 10.70 -1.47 15.26
CA LYS A 49 11.21 -2.83 15.28
C LYS A 49 11.93 -3.16 13.97
N MET A 50 11.39 -2.69 12.85
CA MET A 50 11.98 -2.97 11.55
C MET A 50 13.23 -2.13 11.26
N MET A 51 13.18 -0.84 11.55
CA MET A 51 14.21 0.11 11.13
C MET A 51 15.14 0.53 12.26
N GLY A 52 14.78 0.24 13.50
CA GLY A 52 15.59 0.62 14.65
C GLY A 52 15.21 1.98 15.19
N HIS A 53 15.68 2.25 16.41
CA HIS A 53 15.31 3.44 17.15
C HIS A 53 15.75 4.73 16.46
N THR A 54 16.96 4.74 15.90
CA THR A 54 17.51 5.94 15.29
C THR A 54 16.65 6.46 14.15
N ILE A 55 16.24 5.55 13.26
CA ILE A 55 15.40 5.92 12.14
C ILE A 55 13.98 6.23 12.61
N ALA A 56 13.46 5.39 13.50
CA ALA A 56 12.10 5.55 13.98
C ALA A 56 11.88 6.86 14.71
N SER A 57 12.84 7.26 15.53
CA SER A 57 12.72 8.50 16.32
C SER A 57 12.78 9.74 15.44
N ARG A 58 13.34 9.65 14.25
CA ARG A 58 13.41 10.77 13.31
C ARG A 58 12.33 10.74 12.25
N THR A 59 11.51 9.69 12.24
CA THR A 59 10.41 9.57 11.30
C THR A 59 9.19 10.29 11.87
N ARG A 60 8.71 11.27 11.12
CA ARG A 60 7.54 12.03 11.53
C ARG A 60 6.25 11.42 11.02
N ARG A 61 6.31 10.83 9.83
CA ARG A 61 5.11 10.36 9.17
C ARG A 61 5.45 9.29 8.15
N LEU A 62 4.54 8.32 8.03
CA LEU A 62 4.60 7.26 7.02
C LEU A 62 3.27 7.21 6.29
N TYR A 63 3.30 7.09 4.98
CA TYR A 63 2.08 6.78 4.25
C TYR A 63 2.41 6.05 2.97
N VAL A 64 1.46 5.23 2.50
CA VAL A 64 1.63 4.41 1.30
C VAL A 64 0.62 4.86 0.25
N LYS A 65 1.11 5.09 -0.95
CA LYS A 65 0.25 5.45 -2.06
C LYS A 65 0.78 4.80 -3.32
N GLU A 66 -0.07 4.03 -4.00
CA GLU A 66 0.27 3.37 -5.26
C GLU A 66 1.56 2.56 -5.14
N ARG A 67 1.67 1.79 -4.06
CA ARG A 67 2.80 0.90 -3.78
C ARG A 67 4.12 1.65 -3.56
N ILE A 68 4.04 2.93 -3.24
CA ILE A 68 5.21 3.73 -2.87
C ILE A 68 5.06 4.16 -1.42
N LEU A 69 6.09 3.89 -0.63
CA LEU A 69 6.12 4.30 0.77
C LEU A 69 6.76 5.67 0.86
N TYR A 70 6.03 6.63 1.40
CA TYR A 70 6.54 7.98 1.64
C TYR A 70 6.92 8.10 3.10
N ILE A 71 8.15 8.51 3.34
CA ILE A 71 8.69 8.63 4.70
C ILE A 71 9.11 10.07 4.93
N GLU A 72 8.53 10.69 5.92
CA GLU A 72 8.89 12.06 6.29
C GLU A 72 9.93 11.99 7.42
N ILE A 73 11.17 12.37 7.08
CA ILE A 73 12.31 12.31 8.00
C ILE A 73 12.69 13.72 8.43
N GLU A 74 12.81 13.94 9.73
CA GLU A 74 13.17 15.26 10.28
C GLU A 74 14.61 15.66 9.97
N SER A 75 15.50 14.69 9.96
CA SER A 75 16.94 14.96 9.83
C SER A 75 17.38 14.90 8.37
N ALA A 76 17.86 16.00 7.83
CA ALA A 76 18.37 16.03 6.47
C ALA A 76 19.60 15.13 6.27
N PRO A 77 20.57 15.10 7.20
CA PRO A 77 21.68 14.14 7.06
C PRO A 77 21.20 12.70 7.05
N LEU A 78 20.27 12.35 7.91
CA LEU A 78 19.74 10.98 7.94
C LEU A 78 19.01 10.66 6.65
N ARG A 79 18.25 11.59 6.12
CA ARG A 79 17.55 11.40 4.86
C ARG A 79 18.52 11.09 3.73
N SER A 80 19.63 11.81 3.68
CA SER A 80 20.66 11.58 2.67
C SER A 80 21.27 10.18 2.78
N GLU A 81 21.50 9.74 3.98
CA GLU A 81 22.03 8.38 4.19
C GLU A 81 21.01 7.32 3.77
N LEU A 82 19.75 7.54 4.10
CA LEU A 82 18.71 6.55 3.80
C LEU A 82 18.44 6.42 2.32
N VAL A 83 18.65 7.47 1.55
CA VAL A 83 18.49 7.39 0.09
C VAL A 83 19.41 6.31 -0.48
N ASN A 84 20.60 6.17 0.07
CA ASN A 84 21.55 5.14 -0.39
C ASN A 84 21.18 3.74 0.08
N ALA A 85 20.29 3.64 1.05
CA ALA A 85 19.86 2.35 1.61
C ALA A 85 18.46 1.93 1.13
N LYS A 86 17.91 2.62 0.15
CA LYS A 86 16.54 2.37 -0.34
C LYS A 86 16.28 0.91 -0.66
N SER A 87 17.15 0.30 -1.44
CA SER A 87 16.95 -1.09 -1.86
C SER A 87 16.85 -2.03 -0.68
N LYS A 88 17.70 -1.82 0.32
CA LYS A 88 17.69 -2.65 1.51
C LYS A 88 16.41 -2.43 2.32
N MET A 89 15.95 -1.19 2.38
CA MET A 89 14.73 -0.87 3.09
C MET A 89 13.52 -1.54 2.44
N ILE A 90 13.44 -1.47 1.11
CA ILE A 90 12.36 -2.09 0.37
C ILE A 90 12.33 -3.59 0.62
N THR A 91 13.48 -4.23 0.51
CA THR A 91 13.61 -5.67 0.75
C THR A 91 13.18 -6.02 2.17
N ARG A 92 13.67 -5.28 3.15
CA ARG A 92 13.36 -5.55 4.56
C ARG A 92 11.87 -5.41 4.83
N ILE A 93 11.26 -4.36 4.31
CA ILE A 93 9.84 -4.12 4.52
C ILE A 93 9.00 -5.23 3.89
N ASN A 94 9.31 -5.60 2.66
CA ASN A 94 8.56 -6.65 1.97
C ASN A 94 8.75 -8.00 2.65
N GLU A 95 9.93 -8.28 3.17
CA GLU A 95 10.16 -9.52 3.91
C GLU A 95 9.35 -9.55 5.20
N ASP A 96 9.35 -8.46 5.94
CA ASP A 96 8.60 -8.39 7.20
C ASP A 96 7.09 -8.46 6.98
N MET A 97 6.62 -7.94 5.85
CA MET A 97 5.19 -8.00 5.50
C MET A 97 4.79 -9.36 4.92
N GLY A 98 5.77 -10.17 4.54
CA GLY A 98 5.52 -11.49 3.98
C GLY A 98 5.17 -11.51 2.51
N THR A 99 5.10 -10.36 1.86
CA THR A 99 4.80 -10.25 0.44
C THR A 99 5.27 -8.91 -0.07
N SER A 100 5.36 -8.77 -1.38
CA SER A 100 5.78 -7.51 -1.99
C SER A 100 4.65 -6.48 -1.88
N VAL A 101 4.76 -5.56 -0.94
CA VAL A 101 3.73 -4.54 -0.70
C VAL A 101 4.12 -3.17 -1.22
N ILE A 102 5.42 -2.91 -1.35
CA ILE A 102 5.89 -1.63 -1.91
C ILE A 102 6.91 -1.88 -2.99
N ASP A 103 6.96 -0.97 -3.95
CA ASP A 103 7.91 -1.02 -5.06
C ASP A 103 9.01 0.02 -4.90
N ASP A 104 8.75 1.08 -4.15
CA ASP A 104 9.72 2.16 -3.99
C ASP A 104 9.50 2.88 -2.67
N VAL A 105 10.48 3.69 -2.30
CA VAL A 105 10.45 4.52 -1.09
C VAL A 105 10.85 5.93 -1.50
N VAL A 106 10.09 6.91 -1.02
CA VAL A 106 10.38 8.34 -1.28
C VAL A 106 10.52 9.04 0.07
N PHE A 107 11.59 9.78 0.23
CA PHE A 107 11.82 10.57 1.45
C PHE A 107 11.40 12.01 1.19
N VAL A 108 10.53 12.51 2.04
CA VAL A 108 10.01 13.87 1.91
C VAL A 108 10.35 14.73 3.10
#